data_0b2d8d9385ebeff5f07ccbe9c3476c8a
#
_entry.id   0b2d8d9385ebeff5f07ccbe9c3476c8a
#
_cell.length_a   1.000
_cell.length_b   1.000
_cell.length_c   1.000
_cell.angle_alpha   90.00
_cell.angle_beta   90.00
_cell.angle_gamma   90.00
#
_symmetry.space_group_name_H-M   'P 1'
#
loop_
_entity.id
_entity.type
_entity.pdbx_description
1 polymer ?
#
loop_
_entity_poly.entity_id
_entity_poly.type
_entity_poly.pdbx_seq_one_letter_code
_entity_poly.pdbx_strand_id
1 'polypeptide(L)'
;MSTPELTLPANLLPADGRFGCGPSKVRPDQLAAIDPAVMGTSHRQPAVKNLVGSVREGLSDLFSLPEGYEIVLSLGGATAFWDA
;
A
#
# COMPACT_ATOMS: atom_id res chain seq x y z
N MET A 1 -7.39 39.00 17.42
CA MET A 1 -6.63 38.44 16.30
C MET A 1 -7.49 37.37 15.64
N SER A 2 -7.82 37.55 14.38
CA SER A 2 -8.64 36.60 13.65
C SER A 2 -7.76 35.50 13.04
N THR A 3 -8.23 34.24 13.09
CA THR A 3 -7.58 33.12 12.44
C THR A 3 -7.86 33.20 10.93
N PRO A 4 -6.87 33.01 10.07
CA PRO A 4 -7.13 32.96 8.64
C PRO A 4 -8.06 31.80 8.32
N GLU A 5 -9.02 32.07 7.44
CA GLU A 5 -9.95 31.06 6.97
C GLU A 5 -9.29 30.27 5.86
N LEU A 6 -9.06 28.98 6.11
CA LEU A 6 -8.44 28.08 5.13
C LEU A 6 -9.49 27.11 4.62
N THR A 7 -9.64 27.06 3.31
CA THR A 7 -10.54 26.13 2.65
C THR A 7 -9.74 25.28 1.67
N LEU A 8 -9.80 23.96 1.84
CA LEU A 8 -9.16 23.05 0.92
C LEU A 8 -10.07 22.81 -0.29
N PRO A 9 -9.52 22.76 -1.50
CA PRO A 9 -10.30 22.36 -2.68
C PRO A 9 -10.88 20.96 -2.50
N ALA A 10 -12.11 20.75 -2.97
CA ALA A 10 -12.80 19.47 -2.79
C ALA A 10 -12.06 18.30 -3.41
N ASN A 11 -11.30 18.52 -4.48
CA ASN A 11 -10.52 17.48 -5.14
C ASN A 11 -9.31 17.02 -4.33
N LEU A 12 -8.91 17.78 -3.31
CA LEU A 12 -7.83 17.38 -2.40
C LEU A 12 -8.33 16.67 -1.15
N LEU A 13 -9.65 16.67 -0.93
CA LEU A 13 -10.23 15.99 0.21
C LEU A 13 -10.33 14.49 -0.03
N PRO A 14 -10.08 13.66 1.00
CA PRO A 14 -10.26 12.23 0.86
C PRO A 14 -11.74 11.86 0.69
N ALA A 15 -12.01 10.82 -0.08
CA ALA A 15 -13.37 10.31 -0.22
C ALA A 15 -13.93 9.80 1.12
N ASP A 16 -13.05 9.26 1.97
CA ASP A 16 -13.37 8.82 3.32
C ASP A 16 -12.44 9.55 4.29
N GLY A 17 -13.03 10.39 5.14
CA GLY A 17 -12.27 11.21 6.09
C GLY A 17 -11.82 10.52 7.36
N ARG A 18 -12.10 9.23 7.52
CA ARG A 18 -11.68 8.50 8.71
C ARG A 18 -10.15 8.45 8.79
N PHE A 19 -9.64 8.72 9.97
CA PHE A 19 -8.20 8.78 10.19
C PHE A 19 -7.87 8.09 11.51
N GLY A 20 -7.50 6.83 11.43
CA GLY A 20 -7.19 6.00 12.58
C GLY A 20 -5.77 5.43 12.52
N CYS A 21 -5.40 4.69 13.55
CA CYS A 21 -4.08 4.07 13.65
C CYS A 21 -3.90 2.87 12.71
N GLY A 22 -4.96 2.37 12.13
CA GLY A 22 -4.96 1.25 11.20
C GLY A 22 -6.27 0.47 11.22
N PRO A 23 -6.46 -0.43 10.27
CA PRO A 23 -5.62 -0.65 9.08
C PRO A 23 -5.64 0.55 8.12
N SER A 24 -4.69 0.54 7.18
CA SER A 24 -4.63 1.57 6.15
C SER A 24 -5.91 1.60 5.32
N LYS A 25 -6.32 2.78 4.88
CA LYS A 25 -7.47 2.92 4.00
C LYS A 25 -7.13 2.36 2.62
N VAL A 26 -8.05 1.56 2.11
CA VAL A 26 -7.96 1.02 0.76
C VAL A 26 -9.03 1.71 -0.09
N ARG A 27 -8.63 2.31 -1.20
CA ARG A 27 -9.57 2.97 -2.10
C ARG A 27 -10.37 1.93 -2.90
N PRO A 28 -11.63 2.25 -3.26
CA PRO A 28 -12.44 1.32 -4.07
C PRO A 28 -11.79 0.92 -5.40
N ASP A 29 -11.08 1.84 -6.05
CA ASP A 29 -10.38 1.54 -7.31
C ASP A 29 -9.24 0.54 -7.11
N GLN A 30 -8.60 0.53 -5.95
CA GLN A 30 -7.58 -0.46 -5.61
C GLN A 30 -8.18 -1.86 -5.47
N LEU A 31 -9.36 -1.95 -4.83
CA LEU A 31 -10.07 -3.23 -4.71
C LEU A 31 -10.52 -3.75 -6.07
N ALA A 32 -11.02 -2.86 -6.93
CA ALA A 32 -11.47 -3.22 -8.27
C ALA A 32 -10.33 -3.71 -9.17
N ALA A 33 -9.10 -3.30 -8.88
CA ALA A 33 -7.92 -3.70 -9.65
C ALA A 33 -7.41 -5.10 -9.28
N ILE A 34 -7.90 -5.71 -8.20
CA ILE A 34 -7.48 -7.06 -7.81
C ILE A 34 -8.04 -8.08 -8.79
N ASP A 35 -7.14 -8.89 -9.36
CA ASP A 35 -7.53 -9.98 -10.25
C ASP A 35 -8.18 -11.10 -9.42
N PRO A 36 -9.46 -11.45 -9.70
CA PRO A 36 -10.13 -12.54 -8.99
C PRO A 36 -9.39 -13.88 -9.07
N ALA A 37 -8.60 -14.11 -10.11
CA ALA A 37 -7.84 -15.35 -10.27
C ALA A 37 -6.77 -15.53 -9.18
N VAL A 38 -6.36 -14.45 -8.49
CA VAL A 38 -5.40 -14.52 -7.39
C VAL A 38 -6.06 -14.95 -6.09
N MET A 39 -7.37 -14.68 -5.96
CA MET A 39 -8.12 -14.98 -4.74
C MET A 39 -8.25 -16.49 -4.56
N GLY A 40 -7.84 -16.99 -3.39
CA GLY A 40 -7.86 -18.42 -3.11
C GLY A 40 -6.73 -19.22 -3.76
N THR A 41 -5.83 -18.55 -4.46
CA THR A 41 -4.68 -19.20 -5.09
C THR A 41 -3.50 -19.23 -4.12
N SER A 42 -2.84 -20.38 -4.03
CA SER A 42 -1.67 -20.55 -3.17
C SER A 42 -0.55 -19.58 -3.54
N HIS A 43 0.13 -19.05 -2.53
CA HIS A 43 1.31 -18.19 -2.71
C HIS A 43 2.47 -18.92 -3.41
N ARG A 44 2.40 -20.25 -3.54
CA ARG A 44 3.38 -21.06 -4.26
C ARG A 44 3.09 -21.16 -5.76
N GLN A 45 1.90 -20.73 -6.18
CA GLN A 45 1.52 -20.76 -7.59
C GLN A 45 2.10 -19.55 -8.35
N PRO A 46 2.39 -19.71 -9.67
CA PRO A 46 3.00 -18.64 -10.46
C PRO A 46 2.22 -17.33 -10.44
N ALA A 47 0.89 -17.39 -10.43
CA ALA A 47 0.05 -16.18 -10.42
C ALA A 47 0.36 -15.27 -9.21
N VAL A 48 0.48 -15.86 -8.03
CA VAL A 48 0.79 -15.10 -6.82
C VAL A 48 2.27 -14.69 -6.79
N LYS A 49 3.18 -15.58 -7.20
CA LYS A 49 4.61 -15.27 -7.28
C LYS A 49 4.86 -14.09 -8.23
N ASN A 50 4.19 -14.07 -9.38
CA ASN A 50 4.32 -12.99 -10.35
C ASN A 50 3.76 -11.68 -9.81
N LEU A 51 2.65 -11.72 -9.07
CA LEU A 51 2.08 -10.54 -8.43
C LEU A 51 3.06 -9.96 -7.40
N VAL A 52 3.63 -10.78 -6.54
CA VAL A 52 4.63 -10.36 -5.56
C VAL A 52 5.85 -9.76 -6.26
N GLY A 53 6.32 -10.41 -7.33
CA GLY A 53 7.42 -9.89 -8.14
C GLY A 53 7.13 -8.51 -8.72
N SER A 54 5.91 -8.30 -9.24
CA SER A 54 5.49 -7.00 -9.78
C SER A 54 5.45 -5.92 -8.69
N VAL A 55 4.99 -6.26 -7.49
CA VAL A 55 4.99 -5.32 -6.35
C VAL A 55 6.42 -4.94 -5.97
N ARG A 56 7.31 -5.91 -5.89
CA ARG A 56 8.72 -5.66 -5.56
C ARG A 56 9.39 -4.78 -6.59
N GLU A 57 9.18 -5.05 -7.86
CA GLU A 57 9.72 -4.22 -8.96
C GLU A 57 9.15 -2.81 -8.92
N GLY A 58 7.85 -2.68 -8.74
CA GLY A 58 7.20 -1.37 -8.67
C GLY A 58 7.73 -0.52 -7.51
N LEU A 59 7.92 -1.10 -6.34
CA LEU A 59 8.48 -0.40 -5.19
C LEU A 59 9.94 -0.04 -5.40
N SER A 60 10.72 -0.94 -6.00
CA SER A 60 12.12 -0.66 -6.33
C SER A 60 12.23 0.54 -7.28
N ASP A 61 11.39 0.59 -8.30
CA ASP A 61 11.34 1.70 -9.26
C ASP A 61 10.86 3.00 -8.59
N LEU A 62 9.83 2.91 -7.78
CA LEU A 62 9.26 4.08 -7.08
C LEU A 62 10.30 4.77 -6.20
N PHE A 63 11.09 3.99 -5.49
CA PHE A 63 12.13 4.52 -4.60
C PHE A 63 13.49 4.68 -5.27
N SER A 64 13.62 4.33 -6.55
CA SER A 64 14.89 4.38 -7.29
C SER A 64 16.02 3.72 -6.52
N LEU A 65 15.79 2.49 -6.08
CA LEU A 65 16.75 1.79 -5.23
C LEU A 65 18.09 1.57 -5.94
N PRO A 66 19.21 1.86 -5.25
CA PRO A 66 20.53 1.55 -5.79
C PRO A 66 20.75 0.05 -5.89
N GLU A 67 21.72 -0.35 -6.70
CA GLU A 67 22.17 -1.73 -6.77
C GLU A 67 22.60 -2.24 -5.38
N GLY A 68 22.23 -3.46 -5.06
CA GLY A 68 22.51 -4.06 -3.77
C GLY A 68 21.41 -3.91 -2.73
N TYR A 69 20.35 -3.12 -3.04
CA TYR A 69 19.16 -3.03 -2.18
C TYR A 69 18.06 -3.94 -2.71
N GLU A 70 17.26 -4.46 -1.80
CA GLU A 70 16.21 -5.41 -2.12
C GLU A 70 14.92 -5.07 -1.36
N ILE A 71 13.78 -5.23 -2.02
CA ILE A 71 12.47 -5.10 -1.39
C ILE A 71 12.08 -6.43 -0.77
N VAL A 72 11.77 -6.42 0.51
CA VAL A 72 11.27 -7.60 1.23
C VAL A 72 9.92 -7.27 1.82
N LEU A 73 8.93 -8.14 1.59
CA LEU A 73 7.58 -7.99 2.13
C LEU A 73 7.48 -8.78 3.42
N SER A 74 7.07 -8.13 4.49
CA SER A 74 6.89 -8.77 5.79
C SER A 74 5.79 -8.08 6.59
N LEU A 75 5.56 -8.55 7.80
CA LEU A 75 4.66 -7.89 8.73
C LEU A 75 5.20 -6.50 9.06
N GLY A 76 4.28 -5.53 9.23
CA GLY A 76 4.64 -4.15 9.53
C GLY A 76 4.25 -3.72 10.93
N GLY A 77 4.54 -2.47 11.24
CA GLY A 77 4.16 -1.82 12.48
C GLY A 77 4.82 -2.44 13.71
N ALA A 78 4.15 -2.29 14.86
CA ALA A 78 4.65 -2.79 16.14
C ALA A 78 4.82 -4.31 16.16
N THR A 79 3.98 -5.04 15.40
CA THR A 79 4.08 -6.50 15.29
C THR A 79 5.44 -6.93 14.77
N ALA A 80 5.92 -6.27 13.71
CA ALA A 80 7.23 -6.59 13.14
C ALA A 80 8.35 -6.29 14.15
N PHE A 81 8.22 -5.21 14.90
CA PHE A 81 9.21 -4.84 15.92
C PHE A 81 9.32 -5.90 17.02
N TRP A 82 8.18 -6.40 17.51
CA TRP A 82 8.18 -7.39 18.59
C TRP A 82 8.60 -8.77 18.13
N ASP A 83 8.44 -9.10 16.85
CA ASP A 83 8.82 -10.38 16.25
C ASP A 83 10.30 -10.41 15.83
N ALA A 84 10.94 -9.28 15.79
CA ALA A 84 12.32 -9.17 15.36
C ALA A 84 13.32 -9.72 16.38
#